data_60f9af62d28c3b7952c48c8eb89a5859
#
_entry.id   60f9af62d28c3b7952c48c8eb89a5859
#
_cell.length_a   1.000
_cell.length_b   1.000
_cell.length_c   1.000
_cell.angle_alpha   90.00
_cell.angle_beta   90.00
_cell.angle_gamma   90.00
#
_symmetry.space_group_name_H-M   'P 1'
#
loop_
_entity.id
_entity.type
_entity.pdbx_description
1 polymer ?
#
loop_
_entity_poly.entity_id
_entity_poly.type
_entity_poly.pdbx_seq_one_letter_code
_entity_poly.pdbx_strand_id
1 'polypeptide(L)'
;DKNSYRAFRNLKDEFDNWDEVAGQSRIKIEKQIKIAGLGKQKSGAIKNFLFSVKKEKGKVSLNYLKNFSNDEILTELTKYDGVGVKTASCVLLFSLKRNICPVDTHVHRTLNRIGIVNTRTPDKTFLAIKDKIPEGIAHSFHTNLIRLGREICKPAKPNCSVCPLLKVCNYDNKNLNNSIKSKENSFMLLDNV
;
A
#
# COMPACT_ATOMS: atom_id res chain seq x y z
N ASP A 1 4.37 -7.60 1.01
CA ASP A 1 5.84 -7.56 1.16
C ASP A 1 6.27 -8.46 2.31
N LYS A 2 7.18 -9.43 2.04
CA LYS A 2 7.62 -10.47 3.01
C LYS A 2 8.07 -9.89 4.36
N ASN A 3 8.81 -8.78 4.35
CA ASN A 3 9.31 -8.18 5.59
C ASN A 3 8.21 -7.48 6.39
N SER A 4 7.24 -6.85 5.74
CA SER A 4 6.08 -6.26 6.44
C SER A 4 5.20 -7.33 7.07
N TYR A 5 5.01 -8.44 6.36
CA TYR A 5 4.29 -9.60 6.91
C TYR A 5 5.01 -10.20 8.13
N ARG A 6 6.34 -10.40 8.04
CA ARG A 6 7.13 -10.88 9.20
C ARG A 6 7.03 -9.94 10.39
N ALA A 7 7.13 -8.63 10.16
CA ALA A 7 6.99 -7.64 11.22
C ALA A 7 5.59 -7.68 11.88
N PHE A 8 4.54 -7.86 11.08
CA PHE A 8 3.18 -8.04 11.57
C PHE A 8 3.04 -9.32 12.41
N ARG A 9 3.58 -10.45 11.92
CA ARG A 9 3.60 -11.72 12.67
C ARG A 9 4.34 -11.58 13.99
N ASN A 10 5.52 -10.96 14.00
CA ASN A 10 6.28 -10.74 15.23
C ASN A 10 5.46 -9.97 16.28
N LEU A 11 4.69 -8.95 15.86
CA LEU A 11 3.79 -8.24 16.78
C LEU A 11 2.68 -9.14 17.31
N LYS A 12 2.08 -9.97 16.46
CA LYS A 12 1.02 -10.90 16.89
C LYS A 12 1.51 -12.04 17.77
N ASP A 13 2.73 -12.46 17.59
CA ASP A 13 3.34 -13.54 18.38
C ASP A 13 3.86 -13.02 19.75
N GLU A 14 4.23 -11.73 19.84
CA GLU A 14 4.72 -11.10 21.06
C GLU A 14 3.60 -10.56 21.97
N PHE A 15 2.44 -10.20 21.41
CA PHE A 15 1.36 -9.52 22.14
C PHE A 15 0.00 -10.21 21.89
N ASP A 16 -0.79 -10.36 22.92
CA ASP A 16 -2.09 -11.03 22.85
C ASP A 16 -3.12 -10.25 22.01
N ASN A 17 -3.05 -8.92 22.05
CA ASN A 17 -3.98 -8.05 21.33
C ASN A 17 -3.40 -6.66 21.05
N TRP A 18 -4.09 -5.88 20.23
CA TRP A 18 -3.66 -4.54 19.85
C TRP A 18 -3.76 -3.50 20.97
N ASP A 19 -4.63 -3.72 21.95
CA ASP A 19 -4.72 -2.88 23.16
C ASP A 19 -3.46 -2.99 24.02
N GLU A 20 -2.86 -4.15 24.04
CA GLU A 20 -1.57 -4.38 24.70
C GLU A 20 -0.45 -3.66 23.92
N VAL A 21 -0.40 -3.79 22.58
CA VAL A 21 0.57 -3.05 21.75
C VAL A 21 0.46 -1.54 21.97
N ALA A 22 -0.75 -1.00 22.08
CA ALA A 22 -0.98 0.43 22.35
C ALA A 22 -0.34 0.91 23.66
N GLY A 23 -0.27 0.04 24.67
CA GLY A 23 0.36 0.31 25.96
C GLY A 23 1.89 0.18 25.97
N GLN A 24 2.51 -0.37 24.92
CA GLN A 24 3.95 -0.65 24.91
C GLN A 24 4.80 0.60 24.67
N SER A 25 6.08 0.51 25.08
CA SER A 25 7.08 1.49 24.69
C SER A 25 7.36 1.43 23.19
N ARG A 26 7.72 2.58 22.57
CA ARG A 26 8.15 2.62 21.17
C ARG A 26 9.29 1.65 20.87
N ILE A 27 10.24 1.51 21.81
CA ILE A 27 11.41 0.64 21.66
C ILE A 27 10.98 -0.83 21.55
N LYS A 28 10.00 -1.27 22.36
CA LYS A 28 9.49 -2.64 22.32
C LYS A 28 8.79 -2.94 20.99
N ILE A 29 7.98 -2.00 20.50
CA ILE A 29 7.36 -2.10 19.16
C ILE A 29 8.43 -2.13 18.07
N GLU A 30 9.42 -1.21 18.12
CA GLU A 30 10.50 -1.12 17.13
C GLU A 30 11.26 -2.44 17.01
N LYS A 31 11.58 -3.11 18.14
CA LYS A 31 12.26 -4.40 18.15
C LYS A 31 11.55 -5.43 17.28
N GLN A 32 10.23 -5.49 17.31
CA GLN A 32 9.43 -6.44 16.53
C GLN A 32 9.34 -6.10 15.05
N ILE A 33 9.35 -4.80 14.70
CA ILE A 33 9.10 -4.38 13.31
C ILE A 33 10.35 -3.95 12.53
N LYS A 34 11.55 -3.92 13.14
CA LYS A 34 12.79 -3.44 12.50
C LYS A 34 13.11 -4.11 11.17
N ILE A 35 12.72 -5.38 10.99
CA ILE A 35 12.92 -6.14 9.75
C ILE A 35 12.20 -5.51 8.54
N ALA A 36 11.13 -4.73 8.76
CA ALA A 36 10.39 -4.04 7.70
C ALA A 36 11.07 -2.73 7.24
N GLY A 37 12.23 -2.36 7.81
CA GLY A 37 12.91 -1.10 7.56
C GLY A 37 12.20 0.11 8.20
N LEU A 38 12.94 1.19 8.43
CA LEU A 38 12.43 2.42 9.07
C LEU A 38 11.77 2.16 10.44
N GLY A 39 12.28 1.18 11.20
CA GLY A 39 11.68 0.70 12.46
C GLY A 39 11.41 1.83 13.44
N LYS A 40 12.37 2.75 13.63
CA LYS A 40 12.25 3.91 14.53
C LYS A 40 11.06 4.82 14.16
N GLN A 41 10.90 5.16 12.89
CA GLN A 41 9.82 6.02 12.42
C GLN A 41 8.48 5.31 12.50
N LYS A 42 8.42 4.06 11.99
CA LYS A 42 7.19 3.27 11.97
C LYS A 42 6.68 2.92 13.37
N SER A 43 7.57 2.60 14.31
CA SER A 43 7.17 2.28 15.68
C SER A 43 6.51 3.46 16.39
N GLY A 44 6.98 4.69 16.13
CA GLY A 44 6.34 5.90 16.60
C GLY A 44 4.93 6.08 16.03
N ALA A 45 4.79 5.98 14.71
CA ALA A 45 3.49 6.11 14.04
C ALA A 45 2.50 5.02 14.50
N ILE A 46 2.94 3.75 14.59
CA ILE A 46 2.10 2.64 15.08
C ILE A 46 1.64 2.92 16.52
N LYS A 47 2.57 3.26 17.42
CA LYS A 47 2.21 3.55 18.81
C LYS A 47 1.20 4.67 18.91
N ASN A 48 1.46 5.81 18.27
CA ASN A 48 0.58 6.98 18.31
C ASN A 48 -0.81 6.66 17.75
N PHE A 49 -0.86 5.95 16.61
CA PHE A 49 -2.12 5.51 16.02
C PHE A 49 -2.93 4.63 16.97
N LEU A 50 -2.34 3.55 17.48
CA LEU A 50 -3.02 2.60 18.36
C LEU A 50 -3.48 3.28 19.67
N PHE A 51 -2.63 4.14 20.25
CA PHE A 51 -2.96 4.91 21.45
C PHE A 51 -4.13 5.85 21.20
N SER A 52 -4.13 6.60 20.08
CA SER A 52 -5.21 7.53 19.74
C SER A 52 -6.53 6.80 19.51
N VAL A 53 -6.50 5.69 18.75
CA VAL A 53 -7.70 4.87 18.55
C VAL A 53 -8.24 4.34 19.87
N LYS A 54 -7.36 3.81 20.74
CA LYS A 54 -7.78 3.32 22.07
C LYS A 54 -8.39 4.44 22.92
N LYS A 55 -7.78 5.62 22.93
CA LYS A 55 -8.27 6.79 23.68
C LYS A 55 -9.64 7.26 23.19
N GLU A 56 -9.86 7.28 21.86
CA GLU A 56 -11.10 7.78 21.26
C GLU A 56 -12.24 6.75 21.30
N LYS A 57 -11.93 5.47 21.15
CA LYS A 57 -12.91 4.39 20.97
C LYS A 57 -13.00 3.41 22.15
N GLY A 58 -12.18 3.60 23.19
CA GLY A 58 -12.12 2.73 24.38
C GLY A 58 -11.31 1.44 24.15
N LYS A 59 -11.19 0.98 22.91
CA LYS A 59 -10.40 -0.19 22.51
C LYS A 59 -9.80 0.01 21.12
N VAL A 60 -8.73 -0.73 20.82
CA VAL A 60 -8.11 -0.72 19.50
C VAL A 60 -8.92 -1.58 18.53
N SER A 61 -9.88 -0.96 17.86
CA SER A 61 -10.71 -1.61 16.82
C SER A 61 -11.10 -0.59 15.77
N LEU A 62 -11.05 -1.01 14.51
CA LEU A 62 -11.52 -0.23 13.36
C LEU A 62 -12.85 -0.75 12.79
N ASN A 63 -13.56 -1.62 13.52
CA ASN A 63 -14.81 -2.21 13.04
C ASN A 63 -15.91 -1.17 12.76
N TYR A 64 -15.88 -0.02 13.44
CA TYR A 64 -16.82 1.07 13.21
C TYR A 64 -16.74 1.66 11.80
N LEU A 65 -15.59 1.53 11.13
CA LEU A 65 -15.39 2.02 9.76
C LEU A 65 -16.25 1.29 8.73
N LYS A 66 -16.75 0.09 9.04
CA LYS A 66 -17.59 -0.69 8.10
C LYS A 66 -18.85 0.05 7.65
N ASN A 67 -19.36 0.95 8.50
CA ASN A 67 -20.57 1.72 8.26
C ASN A 67 -20.31 3.08 7.57
N PHE A 68 -19.04 3.43 7.34
CA PHE A 68 -18.63 4.69 6.74
C PHE A 68 -18.50 4.54 5.21
N SER A 69 -18.73 5.63 4.49
CA SER A 69 -18.36 5.76 3.08
C SER A 69 -16.84 5.75 2.90
N ASN A 70 -16.37 5.55 1.67
CA ASN A 70 -14.95 5.55 1.37
C ASN A 70 -14.27 6.88 1.72
N ASP A 71 -14.93 8.02 1.44
CA ASP A 71 -14.38 9.35 1.72
C ASP A 71 -14.36 9.65 3.23
N GLU A 72 -15.36 9.21 3.98
CA GLU A 72 -15.34 9.30 5.45
C GLU A 72 -14.23 8.46 6.06
N ILE A 73 -13.97 7.23 5.54
CA ILE A 73 -12.87 6.39 6.00
C ILE A 73 -11.52 7.02 5.68
N LEU A 74 -11.35 7.58 4.48
CA LEU A 74 -10.11 8.30 4.12
C LEU A 74 -9.88 9.46 5.09
N THR A 75 -10.88 10.29 5.33
CA THR A 75 -10.82 11.42 6.26
C THR A 75 -10.51 10.96 7.68
N GLU A 76 -11.23 9.95 8.17
CA GLU A 76 -11.06 9.42 9.54
C GLU A 76 -9.65 8.86 9.76
N LEU A 77 -9.12 8.10 8.80
CA LEU A 77 -7.81 7.47 8.96
C LEU A 77 -6.65 8.44 8.75
N THR A 78 -6.79 9.40 7.83
CA THR A 78 -5.70 10.35 7.53
C THR A 78 -5.53 11.44 8.58
N LYS A 79 -6.43 11.58 9.55
CA LYS A 79 -6.24 12.47 10.71
C LYS A 79 -5.11 12.00 11.62
N TYR A 80 -4.72 10.73 11.57
CA TYR A 80 -3.67 10.18 12.42
C TYR A 80 -2.29 10.36 11.77
N ASP A 81 -1.34 10.89 12.53
CA ASP A 81 0.04 11.04 12.09
C ASP A 81 0.64 9.71 11.62
N GLY A 82 1.26 9.74 10.44
CA GLY A 82 1.86 8.55 9.81
C GLY A 82 0.88 7.69 9.01
N VAL A 83 -0.40 8.06 8.97
CA VAL A 83 -1.40 7.44 8.10
C VAL A 83 -1.74 8.38 6.94
N GLY A 84 -1.09 8.21 5.81
CA GLY A 84 -1.41 8.94 4.58
C GLY A 84 -2.49 8.27 3.74
N VAL A 85 -2.90 8.95 2.66
CA VAL A 85 -3.91 8.46 1.69
C VAL A 85 -3.62 7.04 1.22
N LYS A 86 -2.35 6.74 0.91
CA LYS A 86 -1.93 5.39 0.50
C LYS A 86 -2.24 4.34 1.55
N THR A 87 -1.94 4.60 2.84
CA THR A 87 -2.20 3.65 3.92
C THR A 87 -3.70 3.46 4.16
N ALA A 88 -4.45 4.55 4.21
CA ALA A 88 -5.91 4.52 4.35
C ALA A 88 -6.58 3.76 3.19
N SER A 89 -6.12 3.97 1.95
CA SER A 89 -6.61 3.24 0.77
C SER A 89 -6.28 1.74 0.83
N CYS A 90 -5.15 1.35 1.43
CA CYS A 90 -4.85 -0.07 1.66
C CYS A 90 -5.84 -0.70 2.66
N VAL A 91 -6.25 0.02 3.71
CA VAL A 91 -7.30 -0.46 4.63
C VAL A 91 -8.61 -0.65 3.87
N LEU A 92 -9.00 0.31 3.04
CA LEU A 92 -10.19 0.21 2.19
C LEU A 92 -10.15 -1.03 1.30
N LEU A 93 -9.07 -1.21 0.54
CA LEU A 93 -8.96 -2.32 -0.41
C LEU A 93 -8.84 -3.68 0.29
N PHE A 94 -7.86 -3.84 1.18
CA PHE A 94 -7.49 -5.17 1.70
C PHE A 94 -8.34 -5.59 2.89
N SER A 95 -8.66 -4.68 3.81
CA SER A 95 -9.41 -5.02 5.04
C SER A 95 -10.91 -4.89 4.87
N LEU A 96 -11.37 -3.86 4.16
CA LEU A 96 -12.79 -3.56 3.99
C LEU A 96 -13.35 -4.03 2.65
N LYS A 97 -12.51 -4.56 1.75
CA LYS A 97 -12.87 -5.07 0.41
C LYS A 97 -13.61 -4.04 -0.45
N ARG A 98 -13.27 -2.76 -0.30
CA ARG A 98 -13.83 -1.67 -1.09
C ARG A 98 -13.14 -1.56 -2.47
N ASN A 99 -13.87 -1.11 -3.47
CA ASN A 99 -13.34 -0.96 -4.83
C ASN A 99 -12.51 0.33 -4.97
N ILE A 100 -11.44 0.44 -4.21
CA ILE A 100 -10.48 1.57 -4.20
C ILE A 100 -9.08 1.06 -4.49
N CYS A 101 -8.38 1.68 -5.43
CA CYS A 101 -7.01 1.32 -5.77
C CYS A 101 -6.00 2.20 -5.01
N PRO A 102 -5.24 1.68 -4.04
CA PRO A 102 -4.15 2.41 -3.41
C PRO A 102 -3.08 2.79 -4.43
N VAL A 103 -2.53 3.98 -4.32
CA VAL A 103 -1.48 4.46 -5.23
C VAL A 103 -0.16 4.61 -4.47
N ASP A 104 0.79 3.74 -4.78
CA ASP A 104 2.18 3.86 -4.36
C ASP A 104 3.04 4.41 -5.50
N THR A 105 4.35 4.46 -5.30
CA THR A 105 5.31 4.94 -6.31
C THR A 105 5.34 4.06 -7.57
N HIS A 106 5.03 2.76 -7.46
CA HIS A 106 4.96 1.85 -8.61
C HIS A 106 3.70 2.11 -9.43
N VAL A 107 2.55 2.15 -8.78
CA VAL A 107 1.25 2.44 -9.40
C VAL A 107 1.27 3.82 -10.05
N HIS A 108 1.70 4.85 -9.32
CA HIS A 108 1.83 6.22 -9.84
C HIS A 108 2.68 6.28 -11.11
N ARG A 109 3.91 5.73 -11.07
CA ARG A 109 4.82 5.72 -12.21
C ARG A 109 4.23 4.99 -13.41
N THR A 110 3.66 3.81 -13.16
CA THR A 110 3.13 2.96 -14.23
C THR A 110 1.95 3.61 -14.92
N LEU A 111 0.98 4.15 -14.18
CA LEU A 111 -0.20 4.81 -14.74
C LEU A 111 0.17 6.06 -15.56
N ASN A 112 1.14 6.85 -15.09
CA ASN A 112 1.65 8.01 -15.85
C ASN A 112 2.35 7.56 -17.14
N ARG A 113 3.21 6.53 -17.09
CA ARG A 113 3.92 6.02 -18.29
C ARG A 113 2.99 5.37 -19.31
N ILE A 114 1.95 4.69 -18.86
CA ILE A 114 0.95 4.12 -19.78
C ILE A 114 0.14 5.25 -20.44
N GLY A 115 -0.02 6.39 -19.79
CA GLY A 115 -0.80 7.53 -20.27
C GLY A 115 -2.24 7.54 -19.76
N ILE A 116 -2.56 6.75 -18.73
CA ILE A 116 -3.90 6.77 -18.09
C ILE A 116 -4.11 8.06 -17.29
N VAL A 117 -3.03 8.58 -16.70
CA VAL A 117 -3.02 9.85 -15.97
C VAL A 117 -1.79 10.68 -16.35
N ASN A 118 -1.86 11.98 -16.09
CA ASN A 118 -0.72 12.90 -16.14
C ASN A 118 -0.69 13.71 -14.83
N THR A 119 -0.02 13.18 -13.82
CA THR A 119 -0.02 13.72 -12.45
C THR A 119 1.39 13.75 -11.86
N ARG A 120 1.65 14.71 -10.95
CA ARG A 120 2.98 14.91 -10.39
C ARG A 120 3.25 14.09 -9.13
N THR A 121 2.21 13.66 -8.41
CA THR A 121 2.35 12.97 -7.12
C THR A 121 1.42 11.76 -7.04
N PRO A 122 1.75 10.74 -6.21
CA PRO A 122 0.86 9.60 -5.96
C PRO A 122 -0.54 10.00 -5.47
N ASP A 123 -0.65 11.02 -4.61
CA ASP A 123 -1.94 11.48 -4.09
C ASP A 123 -2.80 12.11 -5.20
N LYS A 124 -2.20 12.89 -6.12
CA LYS A 124 -2.91 13.40 -7.29
C LYS A 124 -3.33 12.29 -8.25
N THR A 125 -2.51 11.24 -8.39
CA THR A 125 -2.89 10.04 -9.14
C THR A 125 -4.08 9.34 -8.50
N PHE A 126 -4.05 9.17 -7.17
CA PHE A 126 -5.16 8.57 -6.44
C PHE A 126 -6.47 9.33 -6.69
N LEU A 127 -6.47 10.65 -6.53
CA LEU A 127 -7.65 11.50 -6.79
C LEU A 127 -8.14 11.39 -8.24
N ALA A 128 -7.21 11.25 -9.20
CA ALA A 128 -7.59 11.14 -10.62
C ALA A 128 -8.28 9.82 -10.97
N ILE A 129 -8.03 8.74 -10.20
CA ILE A 129 -8.55 7.40 -10.52
C ILE A 129 -9.57 6.86 -9.51
N LYS A 130 -9.73 7.46 -8.32
CA LYS A 130 -10.47 6.87 -7.20
C LYS A 130 -11.91 6.44 -7.56
N ASP A 131 -12.58 7.23 -8.41
CA ASP A 131 -13.97 7.01 -8.80
C ASP A 131 -14.09 6.43 -10.23
N LYS A 132 -12.97 6.05 -10.85
CA LYS A 132 -12.92 5.56 -12.24
C LYS A 132 -12.56 4.08 -12.38
N ILE A 133 -12.31 3.41 -11.27
CA ILE A 133 -12.00 1.98 -11.28
C ILE A 133 -13.31 1.20 -11.48
N PRO A 134 -13.42 0.40 -12.55
CA PRO A 134 -14.59 -0.45 -12.73
C PRO A 134 -14.82 -1.37 -11.52
N GLU A 135 -16.10 -1.64 -11.24
CA GLU A 135 -16.46 -2.42 -10.05
C GLU A 135 -15.80 -3.81 -10.05
N GLY A 136 -15.34 -4.23 -8.88
CA GLY A 136 -14.76 -5.55 -8.64
C GLY A 136 -13.32 -5.75 -9.09
N ILE A 137 -12.67 -4.78 -9.77
CA ILE A 137 -11.31 -4.98 -10.30
C ILE A 137 -10.20 -4.26 -9.51
N ALA A 138 -10.53 -3.43 -8.54
CA ALA A 138 -9.52 -2.60 -7.85
C ALA A 138 -8.36 -3.43 -7.27
N HIS A 139 -8.65 -4.61 -6.71
CA HIS A 139 -7.65 -5.50 -6.14
C HIS A 139 -6.67 -6.00 -7.21
N SER A 140 -7.16 -6.64 -8.27
CA SER A 140 -6.33 -7.15 -9.38
C SER A 140 -5.60 -6.02 -10.11
N PHE A 141 -6.25 -4.88 -10.29
CA PHE A 141 -5.65 -3.69 -10.89
C PHE A 141 -4.46 -3.19 -10.06
N HIS A 142 -4.64 -2.99 -8.76
CA HIS A 142 -3.57 -2.56 -7.85
C HIS A 142 -2.40 -3.54 -7.84
N THR A 143 -2.67 -4.83 -7.64
CA THR A 143 -1.63 -5.85 -7.48
C THR A 143 -0.84 -6.07 -8.77
N ASN A 144 -1.52 -6.09 -9.93
CA ASN A 144 -0.86 -6.19 -11.23
C ASN A 144 -0.01 -4.97 -11.57
N LEU A 145 -0.45 -3.75 -11.24
CA LEU A 145 0.35 -2.55 -11.45
C LEU A 145 1.59 -2.51 -10.56
N ILE A 146 1.50 -2.96 -9.31
CA ILE A 146 2.68 -3.10 -8.45
C ILE A 146 3.64 -4.12 -9.03
N ARG A 147 3.15 -5.29 -9.46
CA ARG A 147 3.98 -6.32 -10.06
C ARG A 147 4.66 -5.81 -11.32
N LEU A 148 3.91 -5.20 -12.23
CA LEU A 148 4.44 -4.59 -13.44
C LEU A 148 5.51 -3.54 -13.12
N GLY A 149 5.26 -2.68 -12.13
CA GLY A 149 6.19 -1.63 -11.70
C GLY A 149 7.49 -2.15 -11.06
N ARG A 150 7.43 -3.29 -10.36
CA ARG A 150 8.60 -3.91 -9.72
C ARG A 150 9.43 -4.73 -10.68
N GLU A 151 8.80 -5.49 -11.56
CA GLU A 151 9.46 -6.48 -12.41
C GLU A 151 9.87 -5.89 -13.76
N ILE A 152 8.98 -5.16 -14.40
CA ILE A 152 9.11 -4.70 -15.79
C ILE A 152 9.29 -3.20 -15.89
N CYS A 153 8.31 -2.41 -15.45
CA CYS A 153 8.31 -0.95 -15.58
C CYS A 153 9.14 -0.29 -14.49
N LYS A 154 10.43 -0.63 -14.39
CA LYS A 154 11.36 -0.11 -13.38
C LYS A 154 11.60 1.39 -13.53
N PRO A 155 11.98 2.13 -12.44
CA PRO A 155 12.29 3.57 -12.53
C PRO A 155 13.37 3.86 -13.56
N ALA A 156 14.53 3.21 -13.40
CA ALA A 156 15.62 3.23 -14.36
C ALA A 156 15.61 1.94 -15.18
N LYS A 157 15.89 2.03 -16.49
CA LYS A 157 16.02 0.89 -17.41
C LYS A 157 14.80 -0.06 -17.36
N PRO A 158 13.58 0.40 -17.69
CA PRO A 158 12.42 -0.48 -17.77
C PRO A 158 12.64 -1.54 -18.84
N ASN A 159 12.09 -2.74 -18.65
CA ASN A 159 12.19 -3.84 -19.63
C ASN A 159 10.97 -3.81 -20.57
N CYS A 160 10.93 -2.82 -21.46
CA CYS A 160 9.77 -2.56 -22.30
C CYS A 160 9.55 -3.63 -23.37
N SER A 161 10.61 -4.33 -23.84
CA SER A 161 10.53 -5.37 -24.88
C SER A 161 9.63 -6.55 -24.47
N VAL A 162 9.51 -6.84 -23.16
CA VAL A 162 8.66 -7.93 -22.62
C VAL A 162 7.41 -7.39 -21.91
N CYS A 163 7.13 -6.09 -22.01
CA CYS A 163 6.00 -5.49 -21.33
C CYS A 163 4.67 -5.85 -22.03
N PRO A 164 3.70 -6.44 -21.32
CA PRO A 164 2.41 -6.77 -21.92
C PRO A 164 1.61 -5.54 -22.38
N LEU A 165 1.95 -4.36 -21.85
CA LEU A 165 1.29 -3.10 -22.20
C LEU A 165 2.07 -2.29 -23.25
N LEU A 166 3.10 -2.86 -23.90
CA LEU A 166 3.95 -2.14 -24.84
C LEU A 166 3.17 -1.42 -25.95
N LYS A 167 2.14 -2.07 -26.48
CA LYS A 167 1.35 -1.55 -27.62
C LYS A 167 0.48 -0.33 -27.26
N VAL A 168 0.07 -0.21 -26.00
CA VAL A 168 -0.81 0.85 -25.49
C VAL A 168 -0.10 1.87 -24.61
N CYS A 169 1.21 1.71 -24.41
CA CYS A 169 2.00 2.55 -23.52
C CYS A 169 2.44 3.84 -24.23
N ASN A 170 2.24 4.99 -23.58
CA ASN A 170 2.61 6.31 -24.12
C ASN A 170 4.00 6.80 -23.65
N TYR A 171 4.79 5.96 -22.97
CA TYR A 171 6.11 6.34 -22.47
C TYR A 171 7.11 6.52 -23.62
N ASP A 172 7.65 7.73 -23.80
CA ASP A 172 8.55 8.06 -24.92
C ASP A 172 9.90 7.33 -24.84
N ASN A 173 10.47 7.20 -23.64
CA ASN A 173 11.79 6.62 -23.42
C ASN A 173 11.73 5.10 -23.21
N LYS A 174 11.03 4.39 -24.09
CA LYS A 174 10.94 2.91 -24.04
C LYS A 174 12.31 2.28 -24.25
N ASN A 175 12.70 1.40 -23.33
CA ASN A 175 13.90 0.58 -23.50
C ASN A 175 13.53 -0.77 -24.14
N LEU A 176 13.83 -0.90 -25.42
CA LEU A 176 13.51 -2.10 -26.22
C LEU A 176 14.71 -3.06 -26.34
N ASN A 177 15.90 -2.68 -25.87
CA ASN A 177 17.14 -3.41 -26.08
C ASN A 177 17.42 -4.54 -25.08
N ASN A 178 16.56 -4.75 -24.07
CA ASN A 178 16.77 -5.77 -23.05
C ASN A 178 15.90 -7.01 -23.29
N SER A 179 16.54 -8.10 -23.67
CA SER A 179 15.95 -9.45 -23.72
C SER A 179 16.09 -10.24 -22.41
N ILE A 180 16.16 -9.57 -21.26
CA ILE A 180 16.30 -10.25 -19.97
C ILE A 180 14.96 -10.90 -19.62
N LYS A 181 14.92 -12.23 -19.64
CA LYS A 181 13.82 -13.03 -19.08
C LYS A 181 13.56 -12.55 -17.66
N SER A 182 12.34 -12.16 -17.34
CA SER A 182 11.93 -11.86 -15.98
C SER A 182 12.17 -13.09 -15.10
N LYS A 183 13.02 -12.99 -14.09
CA LYS A 183 13.03 -14.00 -13.02
C LYS A 183 11.67 -13.94 -12.37
N GLU A 184 10.95 -15.03 -12.33
CA GLU A 184 9.74 -15.17 -11.50
C GLU A 184 10.12 -15.00 -10.04
N ASN A 185 10.02 -13.77 -9.56
CA ASN A 185 10.07 -13.52 -8.14
C ASN A 185 8.70 -13.89 -7.57
N SER A 186 8.66 -14.85 -6.65
CA SER A 186 7.45 -15.17 -5.90
C SER A 186 6.94 -13.92 -5.19
N PHE A 187 5.95 -13.29 -5.77
CA PHE A 187 5.32 -12.08 -5.26
C PHE A 187 4.32 -12.51 -4.22
N MET A 188 4.59 -12.20 -2.97
CA MET A 188 3.65 -12.44 -1.88
C MET A 188 2.65 -11.29 -1.86
N LEU A 189 1.44 -11.54 -2.33
CA LEU A 189 0.29 -10.66 -2.10
C LEU A 189 -0.17 -10.87 -0.65
N LEU A 190 -0.57 -9.80 0.03
CA LEU A 190 -1.10 -9.87 1.40
C LEU A 190 -2.58 -10.35 1.42
N ASP A 191 -2.97 -11.17 0.47
CA ASP A 191 -4.35 -11.56 0.24
C ASP A 191 -4.85 -12.64 1.22
N ASN A 192 -3.91 -13.28 1.93
CA ASN A 192 -4.17 -14.40 2.83
C ASN A 192 -3.70 -14.11 4.28
N VAL A 193 -3.82 -12.86 4.74
CA VAL A 193 -3.45 -12.47 6.10
C VAL A 193 -4.69 -12.19 6.94
#